data_297c54928b797ebbafbf5eb40882917f
#
_entry.id   297c54928b797ebbafbf5eb40882917f
#
_cell.length_a   1.000
_cell.length_b   1.000
_cell.length_c   1.000
_cell.angle_alpha   90.00
_cell.angle_beta   90.00
_cell.angle_gamma   90.00
#
_symmetry.space_group_name_H-M   'P 1'
#
loop_
_entity.id
_entity.type
_entity.pdbx_description
1 polymer ?
#
loop_
_entity_poly.entity_id
_entity_poly.type
_entity_poly.pdbx_seq_one_letter_code
_entity_poly.pdbx_strand_id
1 'polypeptide(L)'
;PYNHVHESESGHIHEIDDSPGAERLMTQHKSGTFEELHANGDKGVKVMGDNYEGIVGSSNLFVNGNINITTNGNVGEYITGNYHLAVGGEYTQKIGGNVRTKIGAKDGGGNLMEEIRGNHGFDFAGSVKGSVGPKSNAGAGEGSYTLTIVGDEYRTVGGISDLLVEGRYS
;
A
#
# COMPACT_ATOMS: atom_id res chain seq x y z
N PRO A 1 -37.54 -14.48 -29.93
CA PRO A 1 -36.19 -14.66 -29.42
C PRO A 1 -35.95 -13.60 -28.34
N TYR A 2 -35.44 -14.05 -27.22
CA TYR A 2 -35.14 -13.15 -26.05
C TYR A 2 -33.77 -12.49 -26.21
N ASN A 3 -32.90 -13.01 -27.10
CA ASN A 3 -31.54 -12.49 -27.26
C ASN A 3 -31.47 -11.59 -28.52
N HIS A 4 -30.97 -10.38 -28.32
CA HIS A 4 -30.73 -9.35 -29.33
C HIS A 4 -29.25 -9.09 -29.43
N VAL A 5 -28.62 -9.54 -30.53
CA VAL A 5 -27.19 -9.34 -30.77
C VAL A 5 -27.03 -8.44 -32.00
N HIS A 6 -26.22 -7.40 -31.81
CA HIS A 6 -25.72 -6.57 -32.88
C HIS A 6 -24.21 -6.79 -33.05
N GLU A 7 -23.81 -7.36 -34.15
CA GLU A 7 -22.41 -7.55 -34.51
C GLU A 7 -22.02 -6.63 -35.66
N SER A 8 -20.90 -5.94 -35.53
CA SER A 8 -20.34 -5.11 -36.59
C SER A 8 -19.54 -5.95 -37.59
N GLU A 9 -19.30 -5.45 -38.79
CA GLU A 9 -18.48 -6.12 -39.83
C GLU A 9 -17.06 -6.48 -39.32
N SER A 10 -16.54 -5.75 -38.36
CA SER A 10 -15.21 -5.98 -37.74
C SER A 10 -15.23 -6.92 -36.55
N GLY A 11 -16.39 -7.46 -36.13
CA GLY A 11 -16.54 -8.40 -35.02
C GLY A 11 -16.66 -7.77 -33.63
N HIS A 12 -17.16 -6.51 -33.52
CA HIS A 12 -17.57 -5.94 -32.25
C HIS A 12 -19.01 -6.36 -31.94
N ILE A 13 -19.30 -6.69 -30.69
CA ILE A 13 -20.60 -7.22 -30.28
C ILE A 13 -21.22 -6.30 -29.22
N HIS A 14 -22.52 -6.03 -29.38
CA HIS A 14 -23.40 -5.50 -28.37
C HIS A 14 -24.59 -6.44 -28.22
N GLU A 15 -24.80 -6.98 -27.00
CA GLU A 15 -25.79 -8.02 -26.75
C GLU A 15 -26.69 -7.61 -25.60
N ILE A 16 -27.98 -7.83 -25.79
CA ILE A 16 -29.02 -7.77 -24.77
C ILE A 16 -29.76 -9.11 -24.80
N ASP A 17 -29.59 -9.91 -23.74
CA ASP A 17 -30.28 -11.18 -23.56
C ASP A 17 -31.32 -11.05 -22.45
N ASP A 18 -32.58 -11.19 -22.79
CA ASP A 18 -33.72 -11.16 -21.87
C ASP A 18 -34.23 -12.58 -21.56
N SER A 19 -33.43 -13.62 -21.78
CA SER A 19 -33.79 -15.01 -21.48
C SER A 19 -34.03 -15.16 -19.98
N PRO A 20 -35.21 -15.63 -19.54
CA PRO A 20 -35.53 -15.71 -18.12
C PRO A 20 -34.51 -16.51 -17.31
N GLY A 21 -33.87 -15.87 -16.32
CA GLY A 21 -32.85 -16.45 -15.43
C GLY A 21 -31.46 -16.54 -16.05
N ALA A 22 -31.28 -15.99 -17.27
CA ALA A 22 -29.99 -15.91 -17.95
C ALA A 22 -29.77 -14.53 -18.60
N GLU A 23 -30.48 -13.53 -18.09
CA GLU A 23 -30.42 -12.15 -18.57
C GLU A 23 -28.96 -11.64 -18.57
N ARG A 24 -28.56 -10.97 -19.67
CA ARG A 24 -27.20 -10.45 -19.81
C ARG A 24 -27.17 -9.18 -20.65
N LEU A 25 -26.34 -8.22 -20.21
CA LEU A 25 -25.92 -7.09 -21.04
C LEU A 25 -24.43 -7.23 -21.28
N MET A 26 -23.99 -7.18 -22.55
CA MET A 26 -22.57 -7.32 -22.90
C MET A 26 -22.18 -6.35 -24.00
N THR A 27 -21.00 -5.75 -23.85
CA THR A 27 -20.31 -5.04 -24.93
C THR A 27 -18.90 -5.62 -25.07
N GLN A 28 -18.58 -6.11 -26.25
CA GLN A 28 -17.30 -6.75 -26.53
C GLN A 28 -16.61 -6.13 -27.74
N HIS A 29 -15.33 -5.82 -27.57
CA HIS A 29 -14.42 -5.49 -28.65
C HIS A 29 -13.89 -6.77 -29.30
N LYS A 30 -13.62 -6.74 -30.63
CA LYS A 30 -13.08 -7.89 -31.38
C LYS A 30 -11.79 -8.50 -30.81
N SER A 31 -11.02 -7.75 -29.99
CA SER A 31 -9.83 -8.26 -29.30
C SER A 31 -10.14 -9.15 -28.09
N GLY A 32 -11.41 -9.28 -27.71
CA GLY A 32 -11.85 -9.98 -26.50
C GLY A 32 -11.88 -9.13 -25.24
N THR A 33 -11.67 -7.81 -25.32
CA THR A 33 -11.99 -6.86 -24.25
C THR A 33 -13.50 -6.74 -24.15
N PHE A 34 -14.08 -6.90 -22.97
CA PHE A 34 -15.52 -6.82 -22.76
C PHE A 34 -15.90 -6.22 -21.40
N GLU A 35 -17.12 -5.75 -21.33
CA GLU A 35 -17.87 -5.46 -20.10
C GLU A 35 -19.21 -6.21 -20.18
N GLU A 36 -19.58 -6.90 -19.11
CA GLU A 36 -20.85 -7.64 -19.02
C GLU A 36 -21.50 -7.53 -17.65
N LEU A 37 -22.83 -7.60 -17.64
CA LEU A 37 -23.67 -7.68 -16.45
C LEU A 37 -24.53 -8.95 -16.56
N HIS A 38 -24.55 -9.74 -15.49
CA HIS A 38 -25.26 -11.01 -15.42
C HIS A 38 -26.59 -10.90 -14.68
N ALA A 39 -27.47 -11.89 -14.85
CA ALA A 39 -28.79 -11.98 -14.24
C ALA A 39 -28.76 -11.87 -12.70
N ASN A 40 -27.70 -12.33 -12.06
CA ASN A 40 -27.49 -12.25 -10.60
C ASN A 40 -26.92 -10.89 -10.12
N GLY A 41 -26.73 -9.94 -11.04
CA GLY A 41 -26.16 -8.62 -10.76
C GLY A 41 -24.63 -8.55 -10.78
N ASP A 42 -23.93 -9.63 -11.07
CA ASP A 42 -22.48 -9.60 -11.20
C ASP A 42 -22.06 -8.75 -12.41
N LYS A 43 -20.97 -8.00 -12.23
CA LYS A 43 -20.33 -7.25 -13.29
C LYS A 43 -18.94 -7.82 -13.57
N GLY A 44 -18.70 -8.20 -14.82
CA GLY A 44 -17.38 -8.60 -15.33
C GLY A 44 -16.79 -7.54 -16.24
N VAL A 45 -15.51 -7.22 -16.05
CA VAL A 45 -14.73 -6.41 -16.98
C VAL A 45 -13.43 -7.13 -17.28
N LYS A 46 -13.13 -7.34 -18.56
CA LYS A 46 -11.88 -7.92 -19.02
C LYS A 46 -11.23 -7.00 -20.03
N VAL A 47 -9.98 -6.64 -19.78
CA VAL A 47 -9.19 -5.82 -20.70
C VAL A 47 -8.03 -6.66 -21.23
N MET A 48 -7.93 -6.80 -22.54
CA MET A 48 -6.90 -7.60 -23.22
C MET A 48 -5.61 -6.81 -23.48
N GLY A 49 -5.67 -5.51 -23.38
CA GLY A 49 -4.53 -4.59 -23.49
C GLY A 49 -4.37 -3.75 -22.22
N ASP A 50 -3.95 -2.52 -22.38
CA ASP A 50 -3.81 -1.56 -21.30
C ASP A 50 -5.16 -0.98 -20.89
N ASN A 51 -5.35 -0.74 -19.61
CA ASN A 51 -6.50 -0.03 -19.07
C ASN A 51 -6.06 1.34 -18.50
N TYR A 52 -6.74 2.39 -18.95
CA TYR A 52 -6.52 3.76 -18.48
C TYR A 52 -7.82 4.30 -17.89
N GLU A 53 -7.77 4.71 -16.62
CA GLU A 53 -8.88 5.39 -15.96
C GLU A 53 -8.40 6.76 -15.50
N GLY A 54 -9.04 7.83 -15.98
CA GLY A 54 -8.76 9.22 -15.61
C GLY A 54 -9.99 9.85 -14.96
N ILE A 55 -9.87 10.28 -13.71
CA ILE A 55 -10.95 10.92 -12.96
C ILE A 55 -10.55 12.36 -12.64
N VAL A 56 -11.27 13.33 -13.22
CA VAL A 56 -11.01 14.77 -12.99
C VAL A 56 -11.61 15.26 -11.66
N GLY A 57 -12.61 14.57 -11.16
CA GLY A 57 -13.26 14.85 -9.88
C GLY A 57 -12.81 13.90 -8.76
N SER A 58 -13.75 13.51 -7.93
CA SER A 58 -13.54 12.55 -6.84
C SER A 58 -13.88 11.12 -7.26
N SER A 59 -13.13 10.15 -6.75
CA SER A 59 -13.46 8.72 -6.84
C SER A 59 -13.72 8.16 -5.45
N ASN A 60 -14.85 7.45 -5.29
CA ASN A 60 -15.22 6.78 -4.06
C ASN A 60 -15.47 5.30 -4.36
N LEU A 61 -14.78 4.42 -3.65
CA LEU A 61 -15.00 2.98 -3.72
C LEU A 61 -15.53 2.50 -2.36
N PHE A 62 -16.73 1.92 -2.36
CA PHE A 62 -17.32 1.26 -1.20
C PHE A 62 -17.55 -0.21 -1.53
N VAL A 63 -16.95 -1.11 -0.76
CA VAL A 63 -17.10 -2.55 -0.93
C VAL A 63 -17.55 -3.16 0.40
N ASN A 64 -18.73 -3.78 0.40
CA ASN A 64 -19.23 -4.56 1.54
C ASN A 64 -18.81 -6.03 1.36
N GLY A 65 -17.51 -6.29 1.49
CA GLY A 65 -16.90 -7.60 1.26
C GLY A 65 -15.39 -7.47 1.13
N ASN A 66 -14.78 -8.38 0.41
CA ASN A 66 -13.33 -8.42 0.24
C ASN A 66 -12.88 -7.65 -0.99
N ILE A 67 -11.72 -7.01 -0.90
CA ILE A 67 -10.98 -6.50 -2.05
C ILE A 67 -9.70 -7.31 -2.21
N ASN A 68 -9.50 -7.90 -3.39
CA ASN A 68 -8.27 -8.61 -3.74
C ASN A 68 -7.58 -7.89 -4.89
N ILE A 69 -6.33 -7.53 -4.71
CA ILE A 69 -5.50 -6.88 -5.74
C ILE A 69 -4.27 -7.75 -5.97
N THR A 70 -4.07 -8.20 -7.21
CA THR A 70 -2.90 -8.97 -7.62
C THR A 70 -2.21 -8.27 -8.79
N THR A 71 -0.92 -8.01 -8.63
CA THR A 71 -0.08 -7.38 -9.67
C THR A 71 1.19 -8.21 -9.86
N ASN A 72 1.48 -8.59 -11.12
CA ASN A 72 2.72 -9.28 -11.48
C ASN A 72 3.86 -8.32 -11.83
N GLY A 73 3.60 -7.03 -11.82
CA GLY A 73 4.55 -5.96 -12.07
C GLY A 73 4.71 -5.04 -10.88
N ASN A 74 5.04 -3.79 -11.14
CA ASN A 74 5.20 -2.77 -10.12
C ASN A 74 3.88 -2.10 -9.78
N VAL A 75 3.71 -1.71 -8.52
CA VAL A 75 2.66 -0.80 -8.06
C VAL A 75 3.32 0.52 -7.67
N GLY A 76 2.83 1.62 -8.23
CA GLY A 76 3.21 2.97 -7.87
C GLY A 76 2.02 3.74 -7.31
N GLU A 77 2.20 4.40 -6.18
CA GLU A 77 1.20 5.29 -5.58
C GLU A 77 1.85 6.66 -5.32
N TYR A 78 1.25 7.72 -5.82
CA TYR A 78 1.73 9.08 -5.66
C TYR A 78 0.61 9.98 -5.14
N ILE A 79 0.77 10.50 -3.93
CA ILE A 79 -0.23 11.29 -3.22
C ILE A 79 0.39 12.64 -2.84
N THR A 80 -0.20 13.72 -3.34
CA THR A 80 0.24 15.10 -3.02
C THR A 80 -0.36 15.64 -1.73
N GLY A 81 -1.45 15.04 -1.27
CA GLY A 81 -2.14 15.38 -0.03
C GLY A 81 -1.83 14.40 1.09
N ASN A 82 -2.79 14.17 1.96
CA ASN A 82 -2.67 13.25 3.07
C ASN A 82 -2.99 11.81 2.64
N TYR A 83 -2.25 10.86 3.19
CA TYR A 83 -2.56 9.43 3.12
C TYR A 83 -3.00 8.93 4.48
N HIS A 84 -4.17 8.32 4.58
CA HIS A 84 -4.70 7.75 5.81
C HIS A 84 -5.03 6.27 5.59
N LEU A 85 -4.44 5.39 6.41
CA LEU A 85 -4.74 3.97 6.45
C LEU A 85 -5.23 3.61 7.85
N ALA A 86 -6.45 3.07 7.95
CA ALA A 86 -7.01 2.54 9.18
C ALA A 86 -7.39 1.08 8.99
N VAL A 87 -6.87 0.20 9.85
CA VAL A 87 -7.12 -1.23 9.82
C VAL A 87 -7.73 -1.65 11.15
N GLY A 88 -8.96 -2.12 11.15
CA GLY A 88 -9.66 -2.55 12.36
C GLY A 88 -9.26 -3.94 12.87
N GLY A 89 -8.55 -4.72 12.07
CA GLY A 89 -8.05 -6.05 12.38
C GLY A 89 -6.54 -6.14 12.29
N GLU A 90 -6.03 -7.24 11.82
CA GLU A 90 -4.61 -7.47 11.63
C GLU A 90 -4.10 -6.73 10.38
N TYR A 91 -2.93 -6.12 10.48
CA TYR A 91 -2.16 -5.60 9.34
C TYR A 91 -0.86 -6.39 9.20
N THR A 92 -0.71 -7.10 8.09
CA THR A 92 0.50 -7.89 7.78
C THR A 92 1.19 -7.31 6.55
N GLN A 93 2.50 -7.05 6.67
CA GLN A 93 3.35 -6.63 5.56
C GLN A 93 4.53 -7.60 5.40
N LYS A 94 4.66 -8.22 4.21
CA LYS A 94 5.78 -9.11 3.89
C LYS A 94 6.53 -8.57 2.68
N ILE A 95 7.82 -8.27 2.85
CA ILE A 95 8.67 -7.69 1.82
C ILE A 95 9.91 -8.57 1.63
N GLY A 96 10.08 -9.11 0.43
CA GLY A 96 11.22 -9.96 0.09
C GLY A 96 12.51 -9.19 -0.22
N GLY A 97 12.43 -7.88 -0.38
CA GLY A 97 13.56 -7.01 -0.69
C GLY A 97 13.77 -5.93 0.38
N ASN A 98 14.27 -4.78 -0.04
CA ASN A 98 14.58 -3.67 0.85
C ASN A 98 13.34 -2.82 1.16
N VAL A 99 13.23 -2.35 2.39
CA VAL A 99 12.32 -1.27 2.81
C VAL A 99 13.11 0.01 2.99
N ARG A 100 12.64 1.10 2.39
CA ARG A 100 13.21 2.43 2.60
C ARG A 100 12.11 3.40 3.02
N THR A 101 12.23 3.95 4.21
CA THR A 101 11.34 4.99 4.73
C THR A 101 12.10 6.31 4.83
N LYS A 102 11.55 7.38 4.27
CA LYS A 102 12.09 8.73 4.38
C LYS A 102 10.97 9.66 4.84
N ILE A 103 11.18 10.33 5.95
CA ILE A 103 10.22 11.26 6.58
C ILE A 103 10.86 12.64 6.64
N GLY A 104 10.11 13.66 6.21
CA GLY A 104 10.55 15.04 6.12
C GLY A 104 10.99 15.46 4.73
N ALA A 105 10.83 16.76 4.44
CA ALA A 105 11.29 17.40 3.22
C ALA A 105 12.80 17.67 3.27
N LYS A 106 13.38 18.08 2.13
CA LYS A 106 14.81 18.38 1.99
C LYS A 106 15.28 19.46 2.97
N ASP A 107 14.40 20.45 3.21
CA ASP A 107 14.71 21.66 3.97
C ASP A 107 13.85 21.81 5.25
N GLY A 108 13.16 20.75 5.68
CA GLY A 108 12.30 20.76 6.85
C GLY A 108 12.13 19.39 7.49
N GLY A 109 11.82 19.39 8.77
CA GLY A 109 11.61 18.21 9.58
C GLY A 109 10.29 17.52 9.29
N GLY A 110 10.25 16.23 9.53
CA GLY A 110 9.05 15.42 9.67
C GLY A 110 9.22 14.54 10.89
N ASN A 111 8.12 14.16 11.52
CA ASN A 111 8.14 13.32 12.70
C ASN A 111 7.66 11.90 12.35
N LEU A 112 8.32 10.90 12.90
CA LEU A 112 7.78 9.55 13.02
C LEU A 112 7.29 9.40 14.47
N MET A 113 5.99 9.13 14.63
CA MET A 113 5.41 8.81 15.93
C MET A 113 4.88 7.39 15.88
N GLU A 114 5.25 6.57 16.83
CA GLU A 114 4.80 5.20 16.98
C GLU A 114 4.27 5.00 18.40
N GLU A 115 3.01 4.59 18.56
CA GLU A 115 2.39 4.26 19.83
C GLU A 115 1.94 2.80 19.81
N ILE A 116 2.51 1.96 20.67
CA ILE A 116 2.19 0.54 20.77
C ILE A 116 1.70 0.27 22.18
N ARG A 117 0.42 -0.13 22.30
CA ARG A 117 -0.22 -0.45 23.59
C ARG A 117 -0.07 -1.92 24.01
N GLY A 118 0.60 -2.70 23.20
CA GLY A 118 0.90 -4.10 23.44
C GLY A 118 2.40 -4.36 23.45
N ASN A 119 2.79 -5.55 23.07
CA ASN A 119 4.19 -5.93 22.96
C ASN A 119 4.79 -5.40 21.66
N HIS A 120 6.01 -4.92 21.72
CA HIS A 120 6.81 -4.54 20.56
C HIS A 120 8.06 -5.45 20.49
N GLY A 121 8.17 -6.26 19.46
CA GLY A 121 9.29 -7.17 19.24
C GLY A 121 10.10 -6.78 18.02
N PHE A 122 11.42 -6.90 18.11
CA PHE A 122 12.34 -6.80 16.99
C PHE A 122 13.22 -8.05 16.94
N ASP A 123 13.37 -8.62 15.75
CA ASP A 123 14.33 -9.70 15.49
C ASP A 123 15.19 -9.30 14.29
N PHE A 124 16.49 -9.20 14.48
CA PHE A 124 17.44 -8.81 13.46
C PHE A 124 18.52 -9.89 13.32
N ALA A 125 18.52 -10.60 12.21
CA ALA A 125 19.58 -11.55 11.89
C ALA A 125 20.91 -10.88 11.47
N GLY A 126 20.89 -9.56 11.23
CA GLY A 126 22.03 -8.77 10.82
C GLY A 126 22.38 -7.66 11.79
N SER A 127 23.06 -6.62 11.31
CA SER A 127 23.46 -5.47 12.11
C SER A 127 22.38 -4.40 12.15
N VAL A 128 22.21 -3.77 13.31
CA VAL A 128 21.41 -2.55 13.50
C VAL A 128 22.37 -1.37 13.64
N LYS A 129 22.20 -0.33 12.81
CA LYS A 129 22.97 0.91 12.88
C LYS A 129 22.01 2.10 13.00
N GLY A 130 22.26 2.98 13.94
CA GLY A 130 21.51 4.21 14.15
C GLY A 130 22.44 5.40 14.38
N SER A 131 22.03 6.58 13.92
CA SER A 131 22.68 7.85 14.25
C SER A 131 21.60 8.89 14.58
N VAL A 132 21.85 9.71 15.58
CA VAL A 132 21.00 10.83 16.00
C VAL A 132 21.80 12.11 15.84
N GLY A 133 21.24 13.10 15.18
CA GLY A 133 21.88 14.39 14.91
C GLY A 133 22.13 14.66 13.41
N PRO A 134 22.67 15.82 13.09
CA PRO A 134 22.93 16.21 11.70
C PRO A 134 24.04 15.35 11.07
N LYS A 135 23.83 14.93 9.81
CA LYS A 135 24.80 14.12 9.04
C LYS A 135 25.99 14.92 8.51
N SER A 136 26.03 16.22 8.66
CA SER A 136 27.11 17.10 8.15
C SER A 136 27.69 17.93 9.30
N ASN A 137 29.01 18.17 9.24
CA ASN A 137 29.76 19.01 10.17
C ASN A 137 29.42 20.53 10.09
N ALA A 138 28.38 20.90 9.35
CA ALA A 138 27.98 22.28 9.14
C ALA A 138 26.75 22.63 10.01
N GLY A 139 27.01 23.17 11.18
CA GLY A 139 26.01 23.83 12.01
C GLY A 139 25.34 22.91 13.03
N ALA A 140 25.51 23.26 14.26
CA ALA A 140 25.00 22.58 15.43
C ALA A 140 23.46 22.48 15.43
N GLY A 141 22.95 21.35 14.92
CA GLY A 141 21.66 20.85 15.34
C GLY A 141 21.89 19.84 16.43
N GLU A 142 21.49 20.12 17.62
CA GLU A 142 21.58 19.17 18.73
C GLU A 142 20.56 18.04 18.50
N GLY A 143 21.03 16.82 18.21
CA GLY A 143 20.23 15.62 18.26
C GLY A 143 20.31 15.02 19.66
N SER A 144 19.18 14.64 20.24
CA SER A 144 19.15 13.92 21.50
C SER A 144 18.51 12.54 21.34
N TYR A 145 19.04 11.57 22.07
CA TYR A 145 18.43 10.27 22.25
C TYR A 145 18.03 10.13 23.72
N THR A 146 16.75 9.91 23.99
CA THR A 146 16.25 9.70 25.33
C THR A 146 15.55 8.35 25.38
N LEU A 147 15.94 7.50 26.35
CA LEU A 147 15.26 6.26 26.66
C LEU A 147 14.74 6.37 28.10
N THR A 148 13.42 6.27 28.28
CA THR A 148 12.79 6.21 29.61
C THR A 148 12.13 4.85 29.75
N ILE A 149 12.54 4.11 30.81
CA ILE A 149 11.99 2.79 31.14
C ILE A 149 11.34 2.91 32.52
N VAL A 150 10.02 2.62 32.56
CA VAL A 150 9.26 2.53 33.81
C VAL A 150 9.04 1.06 34.12
N GLY A 151 10.06 0.42 34.65
CA GLY A 151 10.09 -1.03 34.89
C GLY A 151 11.51 -1.54 34.78
N ASP A 152 11.66 -2.82 34.50
CA ASP A 152 12.96 -3.47 34.47
C ASP A 152 13.53 -3.45 33.02
N GLU A 153 14.85 -3.19 32.93
CA GLU A 153 15.63 -3.38 31.71
C GLU A 153 16.48 -4.64 31.84
N TYR A 154 16.32 -5.57 30.88
CA TYR A 154 17.16 -6.77 30.77
C TYR A 154 18.02 -6.67 29.51
N ARG A 155 19.35 -6.69 29.69
CA ARG A 155 20.30 -6.66 28.58
C ARG A 155 21.22 -7.87 28.65
N THR A 156 21.21 -8.69 27.59
CA THR A 156 22.15 -9.80 27.41
C THR A 156 23.02 -9.51 26.21
N VAL A 157 24.35 -9.60 26.38
CA VAL A 157 25.34 -9.41 25.31
C VAL A 157 26.18 -10.66 25.22
N GLY A 158 26.04 -11.42 24.11
CA GLY A 158 26.81 -12.64 23.85
C GLY A 158 28.23 -12.41 23.32
N GLY A 159 28.63 -11.16 23.11
CA GLY A 159 29.93 -10.75 22.59
C GLY A 159 30.49 -9.53 23.33
N ILE A 160 31.21 -8.67 22.61
CA ILE A 160 31.82 -7.45 23.16
C ILE A 160 30.76 -6.35 23.24
N SER A 161 30.72 -5.61 24.37
CA SER A 161 29.89 -4.43 24.54
C SER A 161 30.79 -3.24 24.87
N ASP A 162 30.94 -2.31 23.92
CA ASP A 162 31.69 -1.08 24.06
C ASP A 162 30.76 0.12 24.14
N LEU A 163 31.05 1.03 25.09
CA LEU A 163 30.44 2.35 25.19
C LEU A 163 31.52 3.41 25.07
N LEU A 164 31.52 4.18 24.00
CA LEU A 164 32.37 5.35 23.81
C LEU A 164 31.53 6.61 24.04
N VAL A 165 31.91 7.42 25.01
CA VAL A 165 31.33 8.74 25.31
C VAL A 165 32.42 9.80 25.12
N GLU A 166 32.29 10.60 24.05
CA GLU A 166 33.16 11.78 23.82
C GLU A 166 32.38 13.01 24.34
N GLY A 167 32.63 13.40 25.57
CA GLY A 167 31.97 14.52 26.23
C GLY A 167 31.68 14.27 27.71
N ARG A 168 30.69 14.96 28.26
CA ARG A 168 30.30 14.76 29.67
C ARG A 168 29.42 13.53 29.84
N TYR A 169 29.84 12.64 30.68
CA TYR A 169 29.01 11.61 31.27
C TYR A 169 28.51 12.15 32.66
N SER A 170 27.24 12.42 32.75
CA SER A 170 26.61 12.88 34.02
C SER A 170 25.53 11.91 34.47
#